data_1f5e1a83c73b7162e87568245343bbc3
#
_entry.id   1f5e1a83c73b7162e87568245343bbc3
#
_cell.length_a   1.000
_cell.length_b   1.000
_cell.length_c   1.000
_cell.angle_alpha   90.00
_cell.angle_beta   90.00
_cell.angle_gamma   90.00
#
_symmetry.space_group_name_H-M   'P 1'
#
loop_
_entity.id
_entity.type
_entity.pdbx_description
1 polymer ?
#
loop_
_entity_poly.entity_id
_entity_poly.type
_entity_poly.pdbx_seq_one_letter_code
_entity_poly.pdbx_strand_id
1 'polypeptide(L)'
;NDSERTTICRKFYKHLCDLFIESIKSFTISEKKLTKRFVIKNPELIDSYALKNQSVIVVGAHYNNWEMFAQVTPLYHQHSCFGIYKKLSNDFYNSKMLKSREKFGFCMFSMNETLKCFRQKTTKAIFFASDQSPSNYKNVIWTQFLNQNTAVQSGVERLAKLYDYPIFTYHITKIKRGYYQA
;
A
#
# COMPACT_ATOMS: atom_id res chain seq x y z
N ASN A 1 19.14 -5.74 -25.85
CA ASN A 1 20.40 -5.16 -26.32
C ASN A 1 20.76 -3.95 -25.43
N ASP A 2 21.96 -3.37 -25.59
CA ASP A 2 22.44 -2.27 -24.72
C ASP A 2 21.65 -0.98 -24.87
N SER A 3 21.14 -0.69 -26.04
CA SER A 3 20.27 0.46 -26.31
C SER A 3 18.94 0.33 -25.57
N GLU A 4 18.35 -0.85 -25.56
CA GLU A 4 17.11 -1.15 -24.83
C GLU A 4 17.33 -1.04 -23.31
N ARG A 5 18.41 -1.62 -22.80
CA ARG A 5 18.79 -1.51 -21.37
C ARG A 5 18.96 -0.04 -20.95
N THR A 6 19.66 0.74 -21.75
CA THR A 6 19.84 2.19 -21.51
C THR A 6 18.50 2.93 -21.50
N THR A 7 17.60 2.59 -22.40
CA THR A 7 16.27 3.19 -22.46
C THR A 7 15.43 2.85 -21.24
N ILE A 8 15.42 1.59 -20.80
CA ILE A 8 14.73 1.15 -19.59
C ILE A 8 15.31 1.85 -18.35
N CYS A 9 16.63 1.90 -18.25
CA CYS A 9 17.33 2.56 -17.14
C CYS A 9 16.94 4.06 -17.04
N ARG A 10 16.96 4.79 -18.14
CA ARG A 10 16.54 6.21 -18.17
C ARG A 10 15.09 6.40 -17.76
N LYS A 11 14.17 5.54 -18.23
CA LYS A 11 12.76 5.59 -17.86
C LYS A 11 12.59 5.31 -16.36
N PHE A 12 13.32 4.32 -15.83
CA PHE A 12 13.29 3.98 -14.40
C PHE A 12 13.74 5.16 -13.54
N TYR A 13 14.92 5.72 -13.79
CA TYR A 13 15.42 6.84 -12.99
C TYR A 13 14.54 8.08 -13.09
N LYS A 14 14.01 8.38 -14.28
CA LYS A 14 13.04 9.48 -14.44
C LYS A 14 11.81 9.25 -13.56
N HIS A 15 11.27 8.04 -13.55
CA HIS A 15 10.11 7.70 -12.72
C HIS A 15 10.46 7.75 -11.23
N LEU A 16 11.61 7.24 -10.83
CA LEU A 16 12.09 7.29 -9.44
C LEU A 16 12.22 8.73 -8.93
N CYS A 17 12.80 9.63 -9.73
CA CYS A 17 12.88 11.07 -9.41
C CYS A 17 11.47 11.70 -9.28
N ASP A 18 10.54 11.33 -10.18
CA ASP A 18 9.15 11.79 -10.09
C ASP A 18 8.53 11.37 -8.75
N LEU A 19 8.64 10.08 -8.38
CA LEU A 19 8.10 9.56 -7.12
C LEU A 19 8.71 10.25 -5.89
N PHE A 20 10.01 10.52 -5.91
CA PHE A 20 10.69 11.23 -4.82
C PHE A 20 10.12 12.65 -4.63
N ILE A 21 10.01 13.42 -5.71
CA ILE A 21 9.44 14.77 -5.67
C ILE A 21 7.96 14.77 -5.28
N GLU A 22 7.20 13.78 -5.75
CA GLU A 22 5.79 13.61 -5.40
C GLU A 22 5.62 13.24 -3.93
N SER A 23 6.50 12.40 -3.36
CA SER A 23 6.51 12.09 -1.92
C SER A 23 6.78 13.32 -1.08
N ILE A 24 7.71 14.20 -1.47
CA ILE A 24 7.93 15.48 -0.78
C ILE A 24 6.67 16.36 -0.86
N LYS A 25 6.03 16.46 -2.03
CA LYS A 25 4.79 17.22 -2.21
C LYS A 25 3.62 16.67 -1.40
N SER A 26 3.60 15.37 -1.12
CA SER A 26 2.54 14.72 -0.37
C SER A 26 2.43 15.24 1.07
N PHE A 27 3.52 15.72 1.68
CA PHE A 27 3.50 16.32 3.02
C PHE A 27 2.56 17.53 3.12
N THR A 28 2.44 18.31 2.05
CA THR A 28 1.65 19.56 2.05
C THR A 28 0.45 19.52 1.13
N ILE A 29 0.21 18.44 0.41
CA ILE A 29 -0.90 18.32 -0.53
C ILE A 29 -2.25 18.51 0.17
N SER A 30 -3.17 19.24 -0.46
CA SER A 30 -4.56 19.33 0.00
C SER A 30 -5.40 18.18 -0.58
N GLU A 31 -6.47 17.82 0.10
CA GLU A 31 -7.44 16.80 -0.33
C GLU A 31 -7.91 17.03 -1.77
N LYS A 32 -8.33 18.27 -2.08
CA LYS A 32 -8.76 18.67 -3.43
C LYS A 32 -7.70 18.46 -4.51
N LYS A 33 -6.42 18.65 -4.18
CA LYS A 33 -5.31 18.39 -5.11
C LYS A 33 -4.99 16.91 -5.21
N LEU A 34 -5.10 16.18 -4.11
CA LEU A 34 -4.84 14.74 -4.05
C LEU A 34 -5.88 13.97 -4.87
N THR A 35 -7.17 14.19 -4.64
CA THR A 35 -8.28 13.52 -5.36
C THR A 35 -8.31 13.83 -6.86
N LYS A 36 -7.78 14.99 -7.29
CA LYS A 36 -7.56 15.28 -8.72
C LYS A 36 -6.40 14.50 -9.33
N ARG A 37 -5.41 14.07 -8.52
CA ARG A 37 -4.20 13.41 -8.98
C ARG A 37 -4.24 11.90 -8.84
N PHE A 38 -5.05 11.41 -7.92
CA PHE A 38 -5.19 9.99 -7.68
C PHE A 38 -6.67 9.61 -7.55
N VAL A 39 -7.11 8.68 -8.39
CA VAL A 39 -8.51 8.21 -8.44
C VAL A 39 -8.55 6.72 -8.13
N ILE A 40 -9.45 6.31 -7.25
CA ILE A 40 -9.81 4.89 -7.07
C ILE A 40 -11.01 4.60 -7.96
N LYS A 41 -10.89 3.60 -8.85
CA LYS A 41 -11.84 3.37 -9.94
C LYS A 41 -13.11 2.65 -9.53
N ASN A 42 -13.00 1.70 -8.64
CA ASN A 42 -14.07 0.79 -8.26
C ASN A 42 -14.13 0.58 -6.74
N PRO A 43 -14.28 1.66 -5.94
CA PRO A 43 -14.33 1.56 -4.48
C PRO A 43 -15.51 0.71 -3.99
N GLU A 44 -16.60 0.66 -4.75
CA GLU A 44 -17.81 -0.11 -4.44
C GLU A 44 -17.56 -1.61 -4.26
N LEU A 45 -16.53 -2.17 -4.88
CA LEU A 45 -16.16 -3.56 -4.68
C LEU A 45 -15.83 -3.87 -3.22
N ILE A 46 -15.04 -3.00 -2.58
CA ILE A 46 -14.65 -3.12 -1.17
C ILE A 46 -15.79 -2.60 -0.29
N ASP A 47 -16.43 -1.48 -0.62
CA ASP A 47 -17.46 -0.85 0.17
C ASP A 47 -18.73 -1.69 0.29
N SER A 48 -18.99 -2.58 -0.66
CA SER A 48 -20.06 -3.59 -0.54
C SER A 48 -19.91 -4.49 0.69
N TYR A 49 -18.70 -4.67 1.19
CA TYR A 49 -18.38 -5.39 2.43
C TYR A 49 -18.54 -4.50 3.67
N ALA A 50 -18.22 -3.20 3.55
CA ALA A 50 -18.46 -2.24 4.64
C ALA A 50 -19.96 -2.16 4.99
N LEU A 51 -20.82 -2.14 3.99
CA LEU A 51 -22.28 -2.13 4.17
C LEU A 51 -22.79 -3.38 4.92
N LYS A 52 -22.07 -4.48 4.88
CA LYS A 52 -22.35 -5.73 5.61
C LYS A 52 -21.62 -5.81 6.95
N ASN A 53 -20.95 -4.74 7.40
CA ASN A 53 -20.08 -4.70 8.56
C ASN A 53 -18.94 -5.75 8.50
N GLN A 54 -18.51 -6.13 7.32
CA GLN A 54 -17.45 -7.11 7.09
C GLN A 54 -16.12 -6.40 6.80
N SER A 55 -15.10 -6.73 7.57
CA SER A 55 -13.74 -6.23 7.35
C SER A 55 -13.06 -7.00 6.21
N VAL A 56 -12.08 -6.36 5.58
CA VAL A 56 -11.36 -6.91 4.43
C VAL A 56 -9.85 -6.73 4.57
N ILE A 57 -9.09 -7.52 3.85
CA ILE A 57 -7.66 -7.33 3.66
C ILE A 57 -7.42 -6.89 2.21
N VAL A 58 -6.55 -5.90 2.04
CA VAL A 58 -6.18 -5.36 0.73
C VAL A 58 -4.68 -5.50 0.55
N VAL A 59 -4.26 -6.21 -0.49
CA VAL A 59 -2.85 -6.55 -0.75
C VAL A 59 -2.37 -5.88 -2.01
N GLY A 60 -1.17 -5.36 -1.98
CA GLY A 60 -0.53 -4.78 -3.16
C GLY A 60 0.99 -4.72 -3.04
N ALA A 61 1.60 -3.88 -3.84
CA ALA A 61 3.04 -3.73 -3.95
C ALA A 61 3.46 -2.26 -3.83
N HIS A 62 4.75 -2.03 -3.52
CA HIS A 62 5.40 -0.73 -3.61
C HIS A 62 5.62 -0.34 -5.08
N TYR A 63 4.53 -0.26 -5.83
CA TYR A 63 4.54 0.05 -7.26
C TYR A 63 3.87 1.39 -7.54
N ASN A 64 4.46 2.18 -8.42
CA ASN A 64 4.03 3.56 -8.70
C ASN A 64 3.94 4.42 -7.43
N ASN A 65 2.96 5.30 -7.28
CA ASN A 65 2.88 6.22 -6.14
C ASN A 65 2.01 5.64 -5.00
N TRP A 66 2.53 4.65 -4.27
CA TRP A 66 1.88 4.05 -3.10
C TRP A 66 1.72 5.03 -1.92
N GLU A 67 2.55 6.08 -1.83
CA GLU A 67 2.40 7.11 -0.78
C GLU A 67 1.13 7.93 -1.00
N MET A 68 0.88 8.38 -2.24
CA MET A 68 -0.39 9.05 -2.57
C MET A 68 -1.58 8.11 -2.45
N PHE A 69 -1.41 6.83 -2.78
CA PHE A 69 -2.44 5.80 -2.61
C PHE A 69 -2.86 5.68 -1.13
N ALA A 70 -1.91 5.57 -0.21
CA ALA A 70 -2.21 5.53 1.23
C ALA A 70 -3.00 6.77 1.68
N GLN A 71 -2.63 7.96 1.21
CA GLN A 71 -3.33 9.19 1.58
C GLN A 71 -4.75 9.29 1.00
N VAL A 72 -4.95 8.83 -0.25
CA VAL A 72 -6.24 8.99 -0.93
C VAL A 72 -7.26 7.93 -0.53
N THR A 73 -6.82 6.76 -0.13
CA THR A 73 -7.66 5.60 0.17
C THR A 73 -8.78 5.90 1.18
N PRO A 74 -8.55 6.57 2.32
CA PRO A 74 -9.63 6.88 3.28
C PRO A 74 -10.70 7.83 2.74
N LEU A 75 -10.38 8.57 1.68
CA LEU A 75 -11.34 9.51 1.06
C LEU A 75 -12.33 8.82 0.12
N TYR A 76 -12.07 7.54 -0.22
CA TYR A 76 -12.92 6.76 -1.12
C TYR A 76 -13.65 5.62 -0.44
N HIS A 77 -13.23 5.17 0.73
CA HIS A 77 -13.77 3.97 1.37
C HIS A 77 -14.53 4.27 2.65
N GLN A 78 -15.61 3.51 2.88
CA GLN A 78 -16.40 3.56 4.11
C GLN A 78 -15.76 2.81 5.27
N HIS A 79 -14.82 1.91 4.98
CA HIS A 79 -14.03 1.22 5.99
C HIS A 79 -13.07 2.17 6.72
N SER A 80 -12.80 1.90 7.98
CA SER A 80 -11.60 2.44 8.63
C SER A 80 -10.36 1.86 7.96
N CYS A 81 -9.56 2.69 7.30
CA CYS A 81 -8.40 2.27 6.52
C CYS A 81 -7.16 2.16 7.41
N PHE A 82 -6.61 0.96 7.51
CA PHE A 82 -5.44 0.64 8.32
C PHE A 82 -4.30 0.10 7.44
N GLY A 83 -3.07 0.54 7.68
CA GLY A 83 -1.89 0.05 6.98
C GLY A 83 -0.87 -0.56 7.92
N ILE A 84 -0.24 -1.64 7.49
CA ILE A 84 0.86 -2.26 8.24
C ILE A 84 2.18 -1.80 7.64
N TYR A 85 3.08 -1.29 8.49
CA TYR A 85 4.37 -0.76 8.04
C TYR A 85 5.54 -1.25 8.89
N LYS A 86 6.72 -1.26 8.31
CA LYS A 86 7.97 -1.48 9.05
C LYS A 86 8.50 -0.14 9.55
N LYS A 87 8.71 -0.01 10.87
CA LYS A 87 9.26 1.21 11.47
C LYS A 87 10.64 1.53 10.87
N LEU A 88 10.85 2.79 10.48
CA LEU A 88 12.14 3.26 10.01
C LEU A 88 13.11 3.44 11.19
N SER A 89 14.39 3.23 10.95
CA SER A 89 15.45 3.39 11.96
C SER A 89 15.62 4.84 12.43
N ASN A 90 15.35 5.81 11.56
CA ASN A 90 15.41 7.23 11.89
C ASN A 90 14.02 7.70 12.34
N ASP A 91 13.88 8.06 13.61
CA ASP A 91 12.59 8.44 14.21
C ASP A 91 12.03 9.74 13.65
N PHE A 92 12.87 10.70 13.23
CA PHE A 92 12.40 11.93 12.60
C PHE A 92 11.71 11.64 11.27
N TYR A 93 12.35 10.88 10.38
CA TYR A 93 11.74 10.49 9.10
C TYR A 93 10.54 9.60 9.30
N ASN A 94 10.60 8.66 10.25
CA ASN A 94 9.46 7.81 10.59
C ASN A 94 8.24 8.64 10.98
N SER A 95 8.40 9.60 11.88
CA SER A 95 7.32 10.51 12.32
C SER A 95 6.76 11.34 11.16
N LYS A 96 7.62 11.89 10.30
CA LYS A 96 7.19 12.66 9.13
C LYS A 96 6.38 11.82 8.14
N MET A 97 6.84 10.60 7.84
CA MET A 97 6.14 9.69 6.94
C MET A 97 4.78 9.27 7.49
N LEU A 98 4.70 8.93 8.78
CA LEU A 98 3.44 8.61 9.44
C LEU A 98 2.45 9.76 9.36
N LYS A 99 2.86 10.98 9.77
CA LYS A 99 2.01 12.19 9.66
C LYS A 99 1.51 12.43 8.24
N SER A 100 2.33 12.13 7.23
CA SER A 100 1.93 12.26 5.84
C SER A 100 0.86 11.24 5.45
N ARG A 101 1.07 9.96 5.76
CA ARG A 101 0.15 8.87 5.43
C ARG A 101 -1.19 9.00 6.16
N GLU A 102 -1.15 9.41 7.42
CA GLU A 102 -2.32 9.52 8.30
C GLU A 102 -3.14 10.82 8.11
N LYS A 103 -2.65 11.71 7.25
CA LYS A 103 -3.19 13.07 7.07
C LYS A 103 -4.70 13.13 6.77
N PHE A 104 -5.22 12.13 6.08
CA PHE A 104 -6.62 12.09 5.65
C PHE A 104 -7.39 10.88 6.24
N GLY A 105 -6.92 10.36 7.40
CA GLY A 105 -7.64 9.32 8.14
C GLY A 105 -7.13 7.89 7.93
N PHE A 106 -6.03 7.70 7.21
CA PHE A 106 -5.35 6.40 7.19
C PHE A 106 -4.66 6.17 8.53
N CYS A 107 -4.83 5.03 9.17
CA CYS A 107 -4.17 4.70 10.44
C CYS A 107 -3.05 3.68 10.23
N MET A 108 -1.84 3.96 10.73
CA MET A 108 -0.67 3.12 10.51
C MET A 108 -0.32 2.31 11.76
N PHE A 109 -0.19 1.00 11.60
CA PHE A 109 0.28 0.08 12.64
C PHE A 109 1.64 -0.50 12.27
N SER A 110 2.56 -0.54 13.23
CA SER A 110 3.84 -1.22 13.00
C SER A 110 3.62 -2.73 12.84
N MET A 111 4.55 -3.40 12.14
CA MET A 111 4.49 -4.88 11.96
C MET A 111 4.35 -5.63 13.30
N ASN A 112 4.97 -5.12 14.38
CA ASN A 112 4.87 -5.70 15.71
C ASN A 112 3.49 -5.52 16.34
N GLU A 113 2.68 -4.62 15.81
CA GLU A 113 1.32 -4.30 16.30
C GLU A 113 0.22 -4.81 15.38
N THR A 114 0.56 -5.65 14.40
CA THR A 114 -0.42 -6.19 13.44
C THR A 114 -1.65 -6.78 14.13
N LEU A 115 -1.48 -7.56 15.21
CA LEU A 115 -2.62 -8.12 15.93
C LEU A 115 -3.47 -7.06 16.65
N LYS A 116 -2.88 -5.95 17.09
CA LYS A 116 -3.66 -4.81 17.64
C LYS A 116 -4.54 -4.18 16.56
N CYS A 117 -4.05 -4.07 15.33
CA CYS A 117 -4.82 -3.61 14.17
C CYS A 117 -6.08 -4.49 13.97
N PHE A 118 -5.91 -5.81 13.95
CA PHE A 118 -7.03 -6.75 13.77
C PHE A 118 -8.05 -6.71 14.93
N ARG A 119 -7.64 -6.41 16.15
CA ARG A 119 -8.49 -6.32 17.34
C ARG A 119 -9.29 -5.00 17.45
N GLN A 120 -9.09 -4.03 16.58
CA GLN A 120 -9.88 -2.79 16.59
C GLN A 120 -11.38 -3.12 16.40
N LYS A 121 -12.25 -2.44 17.17
CA LYS A 121 -13.71 -2.66 17.13
C LYS A 121 -14.39 -1.81 16.05
N THR A 122 -13.91 -1.90 14.81
CA THR A 122 -14.47 -1.16 13.67
C THR A 122 -14.40 -2.02 12.43
N THR A 123 -15.31 -1.78 11.49
CA THR A 123 -15.24 -2.38 10.15
C THR A 123 -14.07 -1.75 9.41
N LYS A 124 -13.11 -2.56 9.02
CA LYS A 124 -11.80 -2.09 8.55
C LYS A 124 -11.36 -2.70 7.23
N ALA A 125 -10.64 -1.92 6.44
CA ALA A 125 -9.82 -2.40 5.34
C ALA A 125 -8.36 -2.33 5.77
N ILE A 126 -7.67 -3.47 5.80
CA ILE A 126 -6.28 -3.57 6.27
C ILE A 126 -5.37 -3.77 5.07
N PHE A 127 -4.48 -2.81 4.85
CA PHE A 127 -3.61 -2.75 3.68
C PHE A 127 -2.21 -3.30 3.98
N PHE A 128 -1.76 -4.20 3.11
CA PHE A 128 -0.43 -4.79 3.14
C PHE A 128 0.29 -4.55 1.81
N ALA A 129 1.55 -4.17 1.87
CA ALA A 129 2.47 -4.25 0.74
C ALA A 129 3.33 -5.51 0.93
N SER A 130 3.15 -6.51 0.06
CA SER A 130 3.68 -7.87 0.24
C SER A 130 4.70 -8.28 -0.83
N ASP A 131 5.32 -7.30 -1.50
CA ASP A 131 6.25 -7.49 -2.60
C ASP A 131 7.73 -7.59 -2.18
N GLN A 132 8.05 -7.38 -0.90
CA GLN A 132 9.42 -7.43 -0.41
C GLN A 132 9.78 -8.82 0.14
N SER A 133 11.07 -9.16 0.04
CA SER A 133 11.61 -10.40 0.58
C SER A 133 11.36 -10.51 2.09
N PRO A 134 11.02 -11.71 2.58
CA PRO A 134 10.85 -11.94 4.01
C PRO A 134 12.14 -11.67 4.78
N SER A 135 12.04 -10.98 5.92
CA SER A 135 13.17 -10.81 6.84
C SER A 135 13.46 -12.06 7.69
N ASN A 136 12.52 -13.02 7.72
CA ASN A 136 12.64 -14.28 8.43
C ASN A 136 12.06 -15.40 7.57
N TYR A 137 12.86 -16.43 7.33
CA TYR A 137 12.51 -17.57 6.47
C TYR A 137 11.81 -18.73 7.20
N LYS A 138 11.49 -18.61 8.50
CA LYS A 138 10.81 -19.68 9.25
C LYS A 138 9.36 -19.93 8.82
N ASN A 139 8.69 -18.89 8.28
CA ASN A 139 7.26 -18.94 7.91
C ASN A 139 7.05 -18.36 6.51
N VAL A 140 7.68 -18.94 5.52
CA VAL A 140 7.58 -18.52 4.12
C VAL A 140 6.98 -19.63 3.26
N ILE A 141 6.43 -19.24 2.13
CA ILE A 141 6.04 -20.14 1.05
C ILE A 141 7.09 -19.97 -0.04
N TRP A 142 7.65 -21.08 -0.50
CA TRP A 142 8.56 -21.08 -1.65
C TRP A 142 7.78 -21.28 -2.93
N THR A 143 8.01 -20.42 -3.91
CA THR A 143 7.35 -20.47 -5.22
C THR A 143 8.30 -20.06 -6.33
N GLN A 144 7.98 -20.43 -7.57
CA GLN A 144 8.71 -19.98 -8.75
C GLN A 144 8.21 -18.58 -9.15
N PHE A 145 9.11 -17.60 -9.16
CA PHE A 145 8.82 -16.25 -9.62
C PHE A 145 9.98 -15.75 -10.51
N LEU A 146 9.68 -15.36 -11.73
CA LEU A 146 10.67 -14.93 -12.74
C LEU A 146 11.81 -15.94 -12.92
N ASN A 147 11.47 -17.22 -13.02
CA ASN A 147 12.39 -18.36 -13.14
C ASN A 147 13.36 -18.55 -11.96
N GLN A 148 13.00 -18.02 -10.79
CA GLN A 148 13.78 -18.14 -9.57
C GLN A 148 12.93 -18.72 -8.44
N ASN A 149 13.54 -19.57 -7.61
CA ASN A 149 12.90 -20.03 -6.38
C ASN A 149 12.86 -18.89 -5.37
N THR A 150 11.66 -18.40 -5.09
CA THR A 150 11.44 -17.15 -4.36
C THR A 150 10.64 -17.41 -3.09
N ALA A 151 11.13 -16.89 -1.97
CA ALA A 151 10.43 -16.94 -0.69
C ALA A 151 9.38 -15.82 -0.63
N VAL A 152 8.14 -16.18 -0.32
CA VAL A 152 7.02 -15.25 -0.16
C VAL A 152 6.48 -15.31 1.27
N GLN A 153 6.09 -14.15 1.80
CA GLN A 153 5.52 -14.06 3.16
C GLN A 153 4.13 -14.70 3.21
N SER A 154 3.91 -15.65 4.12
CA SER A 154 2.60 -16.30 4.36
C SER A 154 1.70 -15.56 5.35
N GLY A 155 2.19 -14.45 5.94
CA GLY A 155 1.52 -13.78 7.05
C GLY A 155 0.11 -13.29 6.72
N VAL A 156 -0.07 -12.71 5.55
CA VAL A 156 -1.37 -12.15 5.11
C VAL A 156 -2.41 -13.25 4.93
N GLU A 157 -2.05 -14.35 4.25
CA GLU A 157 -2.93 -15.50 4.04
C GLU A 157 -3.37 -16.12 5.38
N ARG A 158 -2.43 -16.29 6.30
CA ARG A 158 -2.73 -16.82 7.65
C ARG A 158 -3.69 -15.92 8.42
N LEU A 159 -3.50 -14.61 8.37
CA LEU A 159 -4.39 -13.64 9.02
C LEU A 159 -5.77 -13.62 8.36
N ALA A 160 -5.84 -13.68 7.03
CA ALA A 160 -7.10 -13.76 6.31
C ALA A 160 -7.92 -14.97 6.73
N LYS A 161 -7.29 -16.16 6.79
CA LYS A 161 -7.95 -17.39 7.26
C LYS A 161 -8.34 -17.33 8.72
N LEU A 162 -7.50 -16.75 9.58
CA LEU A 162 -7.76 -16.67 11.04
C LEU A 162 -8.95 -15.76 11.38
N TYR A 163 -9.11 -14.66 10.65
CA TYR A 163 -10.17 -13.67 10.90
C TYR A 163 -11.35 -13.77 9.92
N ASP A 164 -11.30 -14.71 8.99
CA ASP A 164 -12.29 -14.89 7.91
C ASP A 164 -12.51 -13.59 7.11
N TYR A 165 -11.40 -12.93 6.74
CA TYR A 165 -11.44 -11.69 5.96
C TYR A 165 -11.15 -11.98 4.49
N PRO A 166 -12.02 -11.56 3.55
CA PRO A 166 -11.75 -11.64 2.14
C PRO A 166 -10.54 -10.79 1.76
N ILE A 167 -9.79 -11.27 0.75
CA ILE A 167 -8.60 -10.58 0.24
C ILE A 167 -8.94 -9.93 -1.08
N PHE A 168 -8.61 -8.64 -1.18
CA PHE A 168 -8.60 -7.86 -2.41
C PHE A 168 -7.18 -7.52 -2.81
N THR A 169 -6.95 -7.36 -4.10
CA THR A 169 -5.69 -6.82 -4.62
C THR A 169 -5.91 -5.46 -5.24
N TYR A 170 -4.93 -4.57 -5.12
CA TYR A 170 -4.94 -3.29 -5.83
C TYR A 170 -3.77 -3.21 -6.82
N HIS A 171 -4.00 -2.48 -7.90
CA HIS A 171 -2.97 -2.16 -8.87
C HIS A 171 -2.98 -0.66 -9.16
N ILE A 172 -1.81 -0.01 -9.03
CA ILE A 172 -1.66 1.42 -9.29
C ILE A 172 -1.14 1.61 -10.72
N THR A 173 -1.89 2.35 -11.53
CA THR A 173 -1.51 2.71 -12.89
C THR A 173 -1.17 4.19 -12.98
N LYS A 174 -0.03 4.52 -13.59
CA LYS A 174 0.34 5.90 -13.92
C LYS A 174 -0.36 6.32 -15.22
N ILE A 175 -1.27 7.29 -15.14
CA ILE A 175 -1.98 7.85 -16.31
C ILE A 175 -1.09 8.82 -17.07
N LYS A 176 -0.47 9.72 -16.33
CA LYS A 176 0.55 10.67 -16.80
C LYS A 176 1.40 11.11 -15.60
N ARG A 177 2.42 11.90 -15.84
CA ARG A 177 3.29 12.42 -14.78
C ARG A 177 2.48 13.10 -13.67
N GLY A 178 2.58 12.59 -12.44
CA GLY A 178 1.87 13.11 -11.27
C GLY A 178 0.38 12.79 -11.21
N TYR A 179 -0.13 11.87 -12.03
CA TYR A 179 -1.53 11.43 -12.04
C TYR A 179 -1.62 9.91 -12.11
N TYR A 180 -2.41 9.34 -11.22
CA TYR A 180 -2.53 7.90 -11.01
C TYR A 180 -3.98 7.47 -10.86
N GLN A 181 -4.19 6.18 -11.03
CA GLN A 181 -5.44 5.49 -10.66
C GLN A 181 -5.12 4.14 -10.03
N ALA A 182 -6.00 3.64 -9.21
CA ALA A 182 -5.95 2.28 -8.66
C ALA A 182 -7.30 1.59 -8.87
#